data_5159e43e3c031c793809132bb72e2427
#
_entry.id   5159e43e3c031c793809132bb72e2427
#
_cell.length_a   1.000
_cell.length_b   1.000
_cell.length_c   1.000
_cell.angle_alpha   90.00
_cell.angle_beta   90.00
_cell.angle_gamma   90.00
#
_symmetry.space_group_name_H-M   'P 1'
#
loop_
_entity.id
_entity.type
_entity.pdbx_description
1 polymer ?
#
loop_
_entity_poly.entity_id
_entity_poly.type
_entity_poly.pdbx_seq_one_letter_code
_entity_poly.pdbx_strand_id
1 'polypeptide(L)'
;MSTPYDQRIDELMEEYRSRRAAAGDLQRRLREISATATAPRQTVKVTVGAQGELTAVEFPTGAYRRLAPAELAEAVLTAAREARQQALGLAGEAIAAHLPPEVQASDFLQGTADLTALLPEEPPVLDAVRAYVEQGRRPL
;
A
#
# COMPACT_ATOMS: atom_id res chain seq x y z
N MET A 1 -41.52 -13.24 -6.04
CA MET A 1 -40.59 -13.97 -6.91
C MET A 1 -39.52 -13.04 -7.40
N SER A 2 -38.25 -13.33 -7.08
CA SER A 2 -37.16 -12.60 -7.65
C SER A 2 -36.97 -12.93 -9.12
N THR A 3 -36.88 -11.90 -9.95
CA THR A 3 -36.57 -12.07 -11.37
C THR A 3 -35.09 -12.46 -11.51
N PRO A 4 -34.68 -13.03 -12.66
CA PRO A 4 -33.25 -13.27 -12.92
C PRO A 4 -32.40 -12.01 -12.79
N TYR A 5 -32.94 -10.84 -13.07
CA TYR A 5 -32.27 -9.55 -12.87
C TYR A 5 -32.05 -9.25 -11.41
N ASP A 6 -33.05 -9.51 -10.56
CA ASP A 6 -32.92 -9.27 -9.12
C ASP A 6 -31.83 -10.15 -8.51
N GLN A 7 -31.75 -11.41 -8.93
CA GLN A 7 -30.71 -12.33 -8.49
C GLN A 7 -29.32 -11.84 -8.94
N ARG A 8 -29.22 -11.34 -10.16
CA ARG A 8 -27.96 -10.84 -10.69
C ARG A 8 -27.50 -9.58 -9.96
N ILE A 9 -28.45 -8.69 -9.64
CA ILE A 9 -28.17 -7.49 -8.87
C ILE A 9 -27.71 -7.86 -7.47
N ASP A 10 -28.35 -8.81 -6.80
CA ASP A 10 -27.96 -9.29 -5.49
C ASP A 10 -26.55 -9.89 -5.49
N GLU A 11 -26.22 -10.68 -6.51
CA GLU A 11 -24.88 -11.26 -6.67
C GLU A 11 -23.83 -10.18 -6.85
N LEU A 12 -24.11 -9.16 -7.68
CA LEU A 12 -23.20 -8.06 -7.92
C LEU A 12 -23.01 -7.20 -6.67
N MET A 13 -24.06 -6.96 -5.91
CA MET A 13 -23.99 -6.22 -4.67
C MET A 13 -23.19 -6.98 -3.62
N GLU A 14 -23.35 -8.28 -3.53
CA GLU A 14 -22.58 -9.12 -2.61
C GLU A 14 -21.10 -9.12 -2.99
N GLU A 15 -20.79 -9.25 -4.27
CA GLU A 15 -19.44 -9.18 -4.78
C GLU A 15 -18.80 -7.81 -4.47
N TYR A 16 -19.53 -6.72 -4.66
CA TYR A 16 -19.08 -5.37 -4.35
C TYR A 16 -18.77 -5.21 -2.86
N ARG A 17 -19.66 -5.69 -1.99
CA ARG A 17 -19.45 -5.63 -0.53
C ARG A 17 -18.23 -6.42 -0.12
N SER A 18 -18.04 -7.59 -0.72
CA SER A 18 -16.88 -8.44 -0.45
C SER A 18 -15.58 -7.74 -0.83
N ARG A 19 -15.52 -7.12 -2.01
CA ARG A 19 -14.36 -6.38 -2.48
C ARG A 19 -14.08 -5.15 -1.61
N ARG A 20 -15.12 -4.46 -1.19
CA ARG A 20 -14.98 -3.30 -0.32
C ARG A 20 -14.46 -3.70 1.05
N ALA A 21 -14.94 -4.80 1.59
CA ALA A 21 -14.46 -5.34 2.86
C ALA A 21 -13.00 -5.74 2.78
N ALA A 22 -12.60 -6.40 1.69
CA ALA A 22 -11.21 -6.79 1.45
C ALA A 22 -10.29 -5.57 1.34
N ALA A 23 -10.72 -4.51 0.64
CA ALA A 23 -9.96 -3.28 0.53
C ALA A 23 -9.81 -2.58 1.88
N GLY A 24 -10.86 -2.58 2.71
CA GLY A 24 -10.79 -2.04 4.06
C GLY A 24 -9.85 -2.80 4.97
N ASP A 25 -9.85 -4.13 4.86
CA ASP A 25 -8.92 -4.98 5.61
C ASP A 25 -7.47 -4.74 5.20
N LEU A 26 -7.20 -4.61 3.91
CA LEU A 26 -5.87 -4.29 3.41
C LEU A 26 -5.40 -2.94 3.93
N GLN A 27 -6.26 -1.92 3.87
CA GLN A 27 -5.94 -0.59 4.38
C GLN A 27 -5.58 -0.62 5.86
N ARG A 28 -6.33 -1.39 6.65
CA ARG A 28 -6.09 -1.53 8.07
C ARG A 28 -4.76 -2.22 8.33
N ARG A 29 -4.47 -3.30 7.62
CA ARG A 29 -3.20 -4.02 7.72
C ARG A 29 -2.01 -3.13 7.38
N LEU A 30 -2.15 -2.30 6.34
CA LEU A 30 -1.10 -1.37 5.95
C LEU A 30 -0.84 -0.32 7.03
N ARG A 31 -1.88 0.19 7.68
CA ARG A 31 -1.72 1.16 8.77
C ARG A 31 -1.04 0.58 10.01
N GLU A 32 -1.20 -0.71 10.24
CA GLU A 32 -0.62 -1.40 11.39
C GLU A 32 0.84 -1.81 11.16
N ILE A 33 1.32 -1.72 9.94
CA ILE A 33 2.69 -2.11 9.62
C ILE A 33 3.67 -1.14 10.27
N SER A 34 4.60 -1.73 11.00
CA SER A 34 5.68 -1.03 11.66
C SER A 34 6.90 -1.93 11.60
N ALA A 35 8.04 -1.37 11.27
CA ALA A 35 9.29 -2.09 11.24
C ALA A 35 10.35 -1.31 11.99
N THR A 36 11.18 -2.01 12.72
CA THR A 36 12.21 -1.42 13.56
C THR A 36 13.56 -2.03 13.20
N ALA A 37 14.57 -1.20 13.06
CA ALA A 37 15.95 -1.62 12.89
C ALA A 37 16.83 -0.93 13.90
N THR A 38 17.85 -1.65 14.37
CA THR A 38 18.78 -1.14 15.36
C THR A 38 20.18 -1.14 14.76
N ALA A 39 20.85 0.00 14.88
CA ALA A 39 22.24 0.14 14.44
C ALA A 39 23.18 -0.67 15.34
N PRO A 40 24.40 -1.01 14.85
CA PRO A 40 25.35 -1.79 15.65
C PRO A 40 25.59 -1.19 17.02
N ARG A 41 25.78 -2.04 18.01
CA ARG A 41 26.00 -1.69 19.41
C ARG A 41 24.82 -0.95 20.04
N GLN A 42 23.63 -1.07 19.45
CA GLN A 42 22.42 -0.41 19.93
C GLN A 42 22.56 1.11 20.05
N THR A 43 23.30 1.69 19.13
CA THR A 43 23.52 3.17 19.13
C THR A 43 22.26 3.93 18.78
N VAL A 44 21.46 3.42 17.81
CA VAL A 44 20.24 4.05 17.35
C VAL A 44 19.21 2.97 17.03
N LYS A 45 17.96 3.21 17.38
CA LYS A 45 16.82 2.37 17.02
C LYS A 45 15.83 3.21 16.26
N VAL A 46 15.51 2.81 15.03
CA VAL A 46 14.61 3.54 14.14
C VAL A 46 13.39 2.70 13.84
N THR A 47 12.22 3.31 13.92
CA THR A 47 10.94 2.68 13.57
C THR A 47 10.33 3.45 12.40
N VAL A 48 9.84 2.70 11.41
CA VAL A 48 9.16 3.26 10.23
C VAL A 48 7.80 2.61 10.04
N GLY A 49 6.88 3.32 9.41
CA GLY A 49 5.57 2.83 9.04
C GLY A 49 5.54 2.22 7.64
N ALA A 50 4.33 1.86 7.19
CA ALA A 50 4.11 1.17 5.92
C ALA A 50 4.58 1.96 4.70
N GLN A 51 4.55 3.27 4.77
CA GLN A 51 4.96 4.15 3.67
C GLN A 51 6.44 4.52 3.75
N GLY A 52 7.17 3.93 4.68
CA GLY A 52 8.58 4.22 4.88
C GLY A 52 8.84 5.49 5.69
N GLU A 53 7.79 6.09 6.26
CA GLU A 53 7.93 7.27 7.10
C GLU A 53 8.53 6.92 8.45
N LEU A 54 9.41 7.78 8.94
CA LEU A 54 9.98 7.63 10.27
C LEU A 54 8.93 7.98 11.32
N THR A 55 8.66 7.02 12.22
CA THR A 55 7.70 7.23 13.31
C THR A 55 8.36 7.37 14.66
N ALA A 56 9.57 6.85 14.83
CA ALA A 56 10.32 6.99 16.07
C ALA A 56 11.82 6.83 15.82
N VAL A 57 12.60 7.57 16.56
CA VAL A 57 14.05 7.42 16.63
C VAL A 57 14.41 7.38 18.10
N GLU A 58 15.07 6.33 18.53
CA GLU A 58 15.43 6.13 19.93
C GLU A 58 16.93 5.87 20.04
N PHE A 59 17.48 6.22 21.18
CA PHE A 59 18.87 5.92 21.53
C PHE A 59 18.84 4.99 22.74
N PRO A 60 18.80 3.65 22.51
CA PRO A 60 18.57 2.67 23.60
C PRO A 60 19.66 2.70 24.66
N THR A 61 20.87 3.09 24.29
CA THR A 61 22.02 3.13 25.19
C THR A 61 22.73 4.46 25.09
N GLY A 62 23.68 4.71 25.97
CA GLY A 62 24.53 5.88 25.87
C GLY A 62 25.65 5.78 24.83
N ALA A 63 25.69 4.70 24.07
CA ALA A 63 26.74 4.44 23.09
C ALA A 63 26.83 5.51 21.99
N TYR A 64 25.70 6.15 21.64
CA TYR A 64 25.68 7.23 20.64
C TYR A 64 26.61 8.40 21.01
N ARG A 65 26.88 8.61 22.29
CA ARG A 65 27.73 9.72 22.77
C ARG A 65 29.20 9.53 22.40
N ARG A 66 29.58 8.28 22.07
CA ARG A 66 30.94 7.92 21.66
C ARG A 66 31.16 8.09 20.16
N LEU A 67 30.09 8.34 19.42
CA LEU A 67 30.16 8.48 17.97
C LEU A 67 30.40 9.96 17.61
N ALA A 68 31.24 10.16 16.58
CA ALA A 68 31.34 11.48 15.97
C ALA A 68 30.00 11.80 15.28
N PRO A 69 29.65 13.08 15.12
CA PRO A 69 28.38 13.44 14.48
C PRO A 69 28.16 12.79 13.12
N ALA A 70 29.19 12.67 12.29
CA ALA A 70 29.08 12.00 11.00
C ALA A 70 28.81 10.51 11.13
N GLU A 71 29.41 9.86 12.12
CA GLU A 71 29.18 8.44 12.38
C GLU A 71 27.76 8.20 12.90
N LEU A 72 27.27 9.09 13.76
CA LEU A 72 25.91 9.02 14.27
C LEU A 72 24.89 9.20 13.14
N ALA A 73 25.12 10.19 12.26
CA ALA A 73 24.25 10.40 11.10
C ALA A 73 24.21 9.19 10.20
N GLU A 74 25.35 8.55 9.95
CA GLU A 74 25.41 7.33 9.13
C GLU A 74 24.67 6.17 9.80
N ALA A 75 24.81 6.03 11.13
CA ALA A 75 24.09 5.01 11.87
C ALA A 75 22.57 5.20 11.77
N VAL A 76 22.08 6.43 11.87
CA VAL A 76 20.65 6.74 11.70
C VAL A 76 20.18 6.39 10.29
N LEU A 77 20.92 6.78 9.27
CA LEU A 77 20.57 6.50 7.88
C LEU A 77 20.54 5.00 7.58
N THR A 78 21.52 4.27 8.07
CA THR A 78 21.60 2.84 7.85
C THR A 78 20.43 2.12 8.52
N ALA A 79 20.14 2.47 9.77
CA ALA A 79 19.01 1.90 10.50
C ALA A 79 17.67 2.24 9.83
N ALA A 80 17.52 3.50 9.37
CA ALA A 80 16.31 3.94 8.69
C ALA A 80 16.09 3.19 7.37
N ARG A 81 17.14 2.99 6.58
CA ARG A 81 17.06 2.24 5.33
C ARG A 81 16.68 0.78 5.57
N GLU A 82 17.28 0.17 6.56
CA GLU A 82 16.97 -1.22 6.92
C GLU A 82 15.52 -1.37 7.40
N ALA A 83 15.09 -0.50 8.30
CA ALA A 83 13.71 -0.49 8.78
C ALA A 83 12.72 -0.27 7.64
N ARG A 84 13.05 0.65 6.72
CA ARG A 84 12.21 0.93 5.55
C ARG A 84 12.09 -0.30 4.65
N GLN A 85 13.19 -1.01 4.39
CA GLN A 85 13.15 -2.22 3.59
C GLN A 85 12.25 -3.28 4.23
N GLN A 86 12.35 -3.44 5.54
CA GLN A 86 11.50 -4.38 6.27
C GLN A 86 10.02 -3.98 6.18
N ALA A 87 9.72 -2.70 6.37
CA ALA A 87 8.35 -2.20 6.29
C ALA A 87 7.76 -2.38 4.88
N LEU A 88 8.54 -2.07 3.86
CA LEU A 88 8.12 -2.25 2.46
C LEU A 88 7.89 -3.73 2.13
N GLY A 89 8.72 -4.61 2.69
CA GLY A 89 8.54 -6.06 2.54
C GLY A 89 7.23 -6.54 3.16
N LEU A 90 6.92 -6.07 4.37
CA LEU A 90 5.66 -6.41 5.04
C LEU A 90 4.45 -5.86 4.28
N ALA A 91 4.56 -4.63 3.79
CA ALA A 91 3.50 -4.02 2.97
C ALA A 91 3.31 -4.80 1.67
N GLY A 92 4.42 -5.22 1.05
CA GLY A 92 4.38 -6.02 -0.17
C GLY A 92 3.68 -7.35 0.03
N GLU A 93 3.95 -8.03 1.13
CA GLU A 93 3.27 -9.29 1.47
C GLU A 93 1.76 -9.09 1.64
N ALA A 94 1.37 -8.03 2.36
CA ALA A 94 -0.04 -7.73 2.57
C ALA A 94 -0.75 -7.40 1.25
N ILE A 95 -0.11 -6.63 0.38
CA ILE A 95 -0.65 -6.24 -0.91
C ILE A 95 -0.73 -7.46 -1.84
N ALA A 96 0.30 -8.30 -1.86
CA ALA A 96 0.35 -9.48 -2.73
C ALA A 96 -0.82 -10.44 -2.47
N ALA A 97 -1.28 -10.51 -1.22
CA ALA A 97 -2.42 -11.33 -0.87
C ALA A 97 -3.75 -10.84 -1.49
N HIS A 98 -3.78 -9.60 -1.95
CA HIS A 98 -4.99 -8.95 -2.48
C HIS A 98 -4.87 -8.52 -3.94
N LEU A 99 -3.67 -8.68 -4.55
CA LEU A 99 -3.44 -8.30 -5.94
C LEU A 99 -3.67 -9.47 -6.89
N PRO A 100 -4.08 -9.19 -8.14
CA PRO A 100 -4.06 -10.19 -9.20
C PRO A 100 -2.62 -10.70 -9.42
N PRO A 101 -2.45 -11.97 -9.83
CA PRO A 101 -1.11 -12.53 -10.02
C PRO A 101 -0.29 -11.86 -11.12
N GLU A 102 -0.91 -11.02 -11.92
CA GLU A 102 -0.28 -10.30 -13.03
C GLU A 102 0.52 -9.07 -12.57
N VAL A 103 0.32 -8.61 -11.34
CA VAL A 103 0.97 -7.43 -10.79
C VAL A 103 1.85 -7.84 -9.63
N GLN A 104 3.12 -7.45 -9.68
CA GLN A 104 4.05 -7.71 -8.58
C GLN A 104 3.95 -6.58 -7.55
N ALA A 105 3.76 -6.96 -6.30
CA ALA A 105 3.61 -6.00 -5.20
C ALA A 105 4.86 -5.12 -5.03
N SER A 106 6.05 -5.67 -5.25
CA SER A 106 7.30 -4.92 -5.18
C SER A 106 7.36 -3.79 -6.20
N ASP A 107 6.92 -4.05 -7.42
CA ASP A 107 6.86 -3.03 -8.48
C ASP A 107 5.89 -1.93 -8.13
N PHE A 108 4.75 -2.29 -7.55
CA PHE A 108 3.75 -1.34 -7.09
C PHE A 108 4.33 -0.39 -6.02
N LEU A 109 5.04 -0.93 -5.04
CA LEU A 109 5.62 -0.16 -3.94
C LEU A 109 6.77 0.73 -4.40
N GLN A 110 7.50 0.31 -5.42
CA GLN A 110 8.60 1.11 -5.97
C GLN A 110 8.13 2.15 -6.98
N GLY A 111 6.83 2.18 -7.27
CA GLY A 111 6.28 3.10 -8.25
C GLY A 111 6.58 2.72 -9.69
N THR A 112 7.08 1.50 -9.92
CA THR A 112 7.37 1.00 -11.27
C THR A 112 6.22 0.21 -11.87
N ALA A 113 5.22 -0.15 -11.06
CA ALA A 113 4.03 -0.83 -11.54
C ALA A 113 3.12 0.16 -12.27
N ASP A 114 2.57 -0.30 -13.36
CA ASP A 114 1.56 0.46 -14.07
C ASP A 114 0.24 0.38 -13.30
N LEU A 115 -0.12 1.47 -12.64
CA LEU A 115 -1.36 1.56 -11.88
C LEU A 115 -2.60 1.46 -12.77
N THR A 116 -2.45 1.66 -14.07
CA THR A 116 -3.57 1.53 -15.00
C THR A 116 -4.07 0.09 -15.09
N ALA A 117 -3.21 -0.89 -14.75
CA ALA A 117 -3.63 -2.29 -14.68
C ALA A 117 -4.58 -2.55 -13.50
N LEU A 118 -4.48 -1.75 -12.44
CA LEU A 118 -5.34 -1.88 -11.25
C LEU A 118 -6.54 -0.94 -11.30
N LEU A 119 -6.33 0.23 -11.88
CA LEU A 119 -7.35 1.27 -12.02
C LEU A 119 -7.36 1.69 -13.49
N PRO A 120 -8.16 1.05 -14.33
CA PRO A 120 -8.31 1.52 -15.70
C PRO A 120 -8.71 3.00 -15.67
N GLU A 121 -8.07 3.83 -16.50
CA GLU A 121 -8.35 5.26 -16.57
C GLU A 121 -9.84 5.53 -16.81
N GLU A 122 -10.48 4.58 -17.41
CA GLU A 122 -11.91 4.63 -17.61
C GLU A 122 -12.55 3.54 -16.76
N PRO A 123 -13.56 3.89 -15.95
CA PRO A 123 -14.29 2.84 -15.24
C PRO A 123 -14.76 1.81 -16.28
N PRO A 124 -14.83 0.52 -15.91
CA PRO A 124 -15.30 -0.50 -16.83
C PRO A 124 -16.79 -0.29 -17.11
N VAL A 125 -17.10 0.82 -17.72
CA VAL A 125 -18.44 1.16 -18.16
C VAL A 125 -18.58 0.47 -19.51
N LEU A 126 -19.62 -0.30 -19.66
CA LEU A 126 -19.95 -0.90 -20.94
C LEU A 126 -19.92 0.16 -22.04
N ASP A 127 -19.32 -0.16 -23.16
CA ASP A 127 -19.22 0.75 -24.29
C ASP A 127 -20.57 1.37 -24.64
N ALA A 128 -21.65 0.64 -24.44
CA ALA A 128 -23.00 1.14 -24.63
C ALA A 128 -23.33 2.34 -23.74
N VAL A 129 -22.90 2.31 -22.48
CA VAL A 129 -23.14 3.42 -21.56
C VAL A 129 -22.29 4.62 -21.94
N ARG A 130 -21.06 4.38 -22.36
CA ARG A 130 -20.16 5.45 -22.82
C ARG A 130 -20.77 6.13 -24.04
N ALA A 131 -21.22 5.37 -25.03
CA ALA A 131 -21.86 5.91 -26.21
C ALA A 131 -23.09 6.75 -25.85
N TYR A 132 -23.87 6.28 -24.90
CA TYR A 132 -25.06 6.99 -24.42
C TYR A 132 -24.68 8.34 -23.77
N VAL A 133 -23.67 8.36 -22.95
CA VAL A 133 -23.20 9.60 -22.29
C VAL A 133 -22.66 10.59 -23.32
N GLU A 134 -21.91 10.11 -24.29
CA GLU A 134 -21.38 10.97 -25.36
C GLU A 134 -22.50 11.57 -26.20
N GLN A 135 -23.52 10.78 -26.53
CA GLN A 135 -24.68 11.26 -27.27
C GLN A 135 -25.48 12.30 -26.48
N GLY A 136 -25.57 12.14 -25.17
CA GLY A 136 -26.28 13.07 -24.29
C GLY A 136 -25.60 14.43 -24.16
N ARG A 137 -24.33 14.54 -24.58
CA ARG A 137 -23.55 15.79 -24.54
C ARG A 137 -23.59 16.55 -25.83
N ARG A 138 -24.17 16.00 -26.89
CA ARG A 138 -24.28 16.71 -28.15
C ARG A 138 -25.37 17.77 -28.04
N PRO A 139 -25.04 19.03 -28.35
CA PRO A 139 -26.08 20.06 -28.43
C PRO A 139 -27.05 19.68 -29.54
N LEU A 140 -28.28 19.77 -29.20
CA LEU A 140 -29.36 19.55 -30.16
C LEU A 140 -29.34 20.63 -31.23
#